data_0e14f5199129c1f5288e9161da6326e5
#
_entry.id   0e14f5199129c1f5288e9161da6326e5
#
_cell.length_a   1.000
_cell.length_b   1.000
_cell.length_c   1.000
_cell.angle_alpha   90.00
_cell.angle_beta   90.00
_cell.angle_gamma   90.00
#
_symmetry.space_group_name_H-M   'P 1'
#
loop_
_entity.id
_entity.type
_entity.pdbx_description
1 polymer ?
#
loop_
_entity_poly.entity_id
_entity_poly.type
_entity_poly.pdbx_seq_one_letter_code
_entity_poly.pdbx_strand_id
1 'polypeptide(L)'
;MVKALVAGASGGIGQPLSLLLKASPLVDKLALYDVVNTPGVTADLSHISSIAQIEGFLPADDGLKKALTGADVVVIPAGIPRKPGMTRDDLFKINAGIVKGLIEGIAETCPDAYILIISNPVNSTVPIAAEVLKAAGKFNPKKLFGVTTLDVVRAETFVQGITGERDPSKTVIPVIGGHSGETIVPMFSQAKPAVKIPEDKLDALIHRIQFGGDEVVEAKGGAGSATLSMAYAGFRFTESIIKAAKGESGIVEPTFVYLPGVQGGEEIQKETGCDFFSVPVHLGKEGAEKVENIVSKANDYEKKLLEKCYEGLKGNISKGVEFAQNPPAK
;
A
#
# COMPACT_ATOMS: atom_id res chain seq x y z
N MET A 1 -11.14 21.31 1.49
CA MET A 1 -11.08 20.50 2.73
C MET A 1 -10.85 19.05 2.33
N VAL A 2 -9.96 18.35 3.03
CA VAL A 2 -9.64 16.94 2.75
C VAL A 2 -10.16 16.08 3.90
N LYS A 3 -11.01 15.10 3.58
CA LYS A 3 -11.43 14.05 4.50
C LYS A 3 -10.68 12.77 4.20
N ALA A 4 -9.86 12.31 5.16
CA ALA A 4 -9.21 11.00 5.13
C ALA A 4 -9.98 10.01 6.01
N LEU A 5 -10.08 8.76 5.56
CA LEU A 5 -10.62 7.65 6.34
C LEU A 5 -9.55 6.59 6.54
N VAL A 6 -9.42 6.08 7.76
CA VAL A 6 -8.65 4.87 8.08
C VAL A 6 -9.61 3.74 8.40
N ALA A 7 -9.70 2.73 7.53
CA ALA A 7 -10.47 1.52 7.74
C ALA A 7 -9.58 0.40 8.31
N GLY A 8 -9.79 0.04 9.56
CA GLY A 8 -8.88 -0.76 10.38
C GLY A 8 -8.12 0.11 11.39
N ALA A 9 -8.76 1.17 11.88
CA ALA A 9 -8.13 2.23 12.67
C ALA A 9 -7.66 1.79 14.06
N SER A 10 -8.21 0.72 14.60
CA SER A 10 -7.88 0.22 15.96
C SER A 10 -6.76 -0.81 15.96
N GLY A 11 -6.31 -1.24 14.79
CA GLY A 11 -5.22 -2.21 14.63
C GLY A 11 -3.82 -1.63 14.89
N GLY A 12 -2.81 -2.50 14.93
CA GLY A 12 -1.42 -2.11 15.18
C GLY A 12 -0.81 -1.18 14.12
N ILE A 13 -1.35 -1.18 12.89
CA ILE A 13 -1.01 -0.20 11.84
C ILE A 13 -1.96 1.00 11.93
N GLY A 14 -3.25 0.74 12.15
CA GLY A 14 -4.29 1.76 12.12
C GLY A 14 -4.10 2.87 13.15
N GLN A 15 -3.79 2.53 14.41
CA GLN A 15 -3.60 3.52 15.46
C GLN A 15 -2.44 4.50 15.17
N PRO A 16 -1.18 4.05 14.92
CA PRO A 16 -0.09 4.96 14.60
C PRO A 16 -0.29 5.70 13.27
N LEU A 17 -0.92 5.09 12.28
CA LEU A 17 -1.29 5.78 11.04
C LEU A 17 -2.30 6.91 11.31
N SER A 18 -3.32 6.64 12.10
CA SER A 18 -4.33 7.64 12.51
C SER A 18 -3.71 8.78 13.31
N LEU A 19 -2.73 8.49 14.18
CA LEU A 19 -1.96 9.51 14.90
C LEU A 19 -1.21 10.43 13.93
N LEU A 20 -0.50 9.88 12.96
CA LEU A 20 0.24 10.66 11.97
C LEU A 20 -0.70 11.52 11.11
N LEU A 21 -1.82 10.95 10.65
CA LEU A 21 -2.83 11.70 9.87
C LEU A 21 -3.53 12.78 10.70
N LYS A 22 -3.80 12.53 11.98
CA LYS A 22 -4.37 13.51 12.91
C LYS A 22 -3.43 14.72 13.10
N ALA A 23 -2.13 14.47 13.12
CA ALA A 23 -1.12 15.51 13.25
C ALA A 23 -0.81 16.24 11.93
N SER A 24 -1.19 15.68 10.79
CA SER A 24 -0.88 16.27 9.47
C SER A 24 -1.66 17.55 9.21
N PRO A 25 -1.01 18.63 8.75
CA PRO A 25 -1.69 19.86 8.34
C PRO A 25 -2.44 19.72 7.01
N LEU A 26 -2.36 18.59 6.35
CA LEU A 26 -3.01 18.33 5.05
C LEU A 26 -4.41 17.75 5.21
N VAL A 27 -4.77 17.25 6.39
CA VAL A 27 -6.04 16.58 6.70
C VAL A 27 -6.92 17.53 7.51
N ASP A 28 -8.10 17.84 6.98
CA ASP A 28 -9.10 18.68 7.66
C ASP A 28 -10.08 17.84 8.51
N LYS A 29 -10.43 16.65 8.01
CA LYS A 29 -11.31 15.69 8.68
C LYS A 29 -10.69 14.31 8.65
N LEU A 30 -10.66 13.64 9.80
CA LEU A 30 -10.18 12.26 9.93
C LEU A 30 -11.33 11.40 10.44
N ALA A 31 -11.78 10.47 9.60
CA ALA A 31 -12.73 9.44 9.99
C ALA A 31 -11.99 8.15 10.33
N LEU A 32 -12.37 7.50 11.42
CA LEU A 32 -11.86 6.21 11.84
C LEU A 32 -12.97 5.17 11.76
N TYR A 33 -12.69 4.04 11.16
CA TYR A 33 -13.60 2.90 11.12
C TYR A 33 -12.88 1.62 11.52
N ASP A 34 -13.48 0.86 12.41
CA ASP A 34 -13.05 -0.49 12.77
C ASP A 34 -14.24 -1.26 13.36
N VAL A 35 -14.08 -2.57 13.52
CA VAL A 35 -15.09 -3.43 14.13
C VAL A 35 -15.05 -3.39 15.66
N VAL A 36 -13.96 -2.89 16.25
CA VAL A 36 -13.77 -2.77 17.71
C VAL A 36 -13.00 -1.49 18.06
N ASN A 37 -13.11 -1.02 19.30
CA ASN A 37 -12.29 0.00 19.95
C ASN A 37 -12.20 1.38 19.27
N THR A 38 -12.89 1.62 18.19
CA THR A 38 -12.83 2.92 17.48
C THR A 38 -13.18 4.10 18.37
N PRO A 39 -14.20 4.03 19.26
CA PRO A 39 -14.52 5.15 20.17
C PRO A 39 -13.35 5.53 21.08
N GLY A 40 -12.62 4.55 21.62
CA GLY A 40 -11.46 4.80 22.49
C GLY A 40 -10.30 5.48 21.74
N VAL A 41 -9.96 4.96 20.56
CA VAL A 41 -8.92 5.56 19.69
C VAL A 41 -9.29 6.97 19.26
N THR A 42 -10.56 7.20 18.93
CA THR A 42 -11.07 8.53 18.56
C THR A 42 -10.99 9.50 19.72
N ALA A 43 -11.40 9.09 20.92
CA ALA A 43 -11.35 9.94 22.11
C ALA A 43 -9.91 10.36 22.41
N ASP A 44 -8.95 9.42 22.40
CA ASP A 44 -7.53 9.70 22.66
C ASP A 44 -6.96 10.67 21.60
N LEU A 45 -7.14 10.39 20.33
CA LEU A 45 -6.66 11.26 19.25
C LEU A 45 -7.35 12.64 19.24
N SER A 46 -8.58 12.76 19.74
CA SER A 46 -9.30 14.05 19.82
C SER A 46 -8.62 15.07 20.75
N HIS A 47 -7.77 14.60 21.68
CA HIS A 47 -7.01 15.46 22.57
C HIS A 47 -5.80 16.12 21.91
N ILE A 48 -5.46 15.75 20.67
CA ILE A 48 -4.32 16.32 19.95
C ILE A 48 -4.72 17.65 19.34
N SER A 49 -3.98 18.71 19.65
CA SER A 49 -4.17 20.07 19.16
C SER A 49 -3.73 20.21 17.69
N SER A 50 -4.58 19.76 16.77
CA SER A 50 -4.38 19.87 15.32
C SER A 50 -5.67 20.29 14.64
N ILE A 51 -5.57 20.72 13.38
CA ILE A 51 -6.72 21.18 12.59
C ILE A 51 -7.72 20.08 12.24
N ALA A 52 -7.26 18.82 12.16
CA ALA A 52 -8.08 17.71 11.75
C ALA A 52 -9.19 17.44 12.79
N GLN A 53 -10.44 17.59 12.37
CA GLN A 53 -11.59 17.12 13.14
C GLN A 53 -11.64 15.60 13.05
N ILE A 54 -11.90 14.90 14.17
CA ILE A 54 -11.89 13.44 14.20
C ILE A 54 -13.25 12.88 14.57
N GLU A 55 -13.67 11.83 13.88
CA GLU A 55 -14.89 11.06 14.16
C GLU A 55 -14.59 9.57 14.05
N GLY A 56 -15.18 8.77 14.93
CA GLY A 56 -15.01 7.32 14.95
C GLY A 56 -16.33 6.57 14.78
N PHE A 57 -16.26 5.48 14.03
CA PHE A 57 -17.43 4.68 13.67
C PHE A 57 -17.17 3.21 13.90
N LEU A 58 -18.19 2.52 14.42
CA LEU A 58 -18.28 1.07 14.49
C LEU A 58 -19.31 0.58 13.45
N PRO A 59 -19.43 -0.73 13.16
CA PRO A 59 -20.36 -1.24 12.16
C PRO A 59 -21.83 -0.93 12.40
N ALA A 60 -22.24 -0.74 13.68
CA ALA A 60 -23.61 -0.41 14.02
C ALA A 60 -24.10 0.89 13.38
N ASP A 61 -25.39 1.00 13.14
CA ASP A 61 -26.06 2.21 12.64
C ASP A 61 -25.48 2.77 11.33
N ASP A 62 -25.19 1.88 10.37
CA ASP A 62 -24.57 2.23 9.09
C ASP A 62 -23.20 2.94 9.24
N GLY A 63 -22.43 2.57 10.26
CA GLY A 63 -21.18 3.23 10.60
C GLY A 63 -20.17 3.27 9.47
N LEU A 64 -20.03 2.21 8.67
CA LEU A 64 -19.16 2.23 7.50
C LEU A 64 -19.60 3.30 6.49
N LYS A 65 -20.87 3.37 6.17
CA LYS A 65 -21.41 4.37 5.24
C LYS A 65 -21.20 5.79 5.76
N LYS A 66 -21.45 6.03 7.06
CA LYS A 66 -21.19 7.33 7.70
C LYS A 66 -19.71 7.71 7.64
N ALA A 67 -18.82 6.78 7.91
CA ALA A 67 -17.38 7.00 7.82
C ALA A 67 -16.93 7.36 6.40
N LEU A 68 -17.44 6.64 5.38
CA LEU A 68 -17.11 6.82 3.96
C LEU A 68 -17.72 8.08 3.35
N THR A 69 -18.85 8.57 3.87
CA THR A 69 -19.55 9.74 3.29
C THR A 69 -18.62 10.95 3.19
N GLY A 70 -18.39 11.42 1.96
CA GLY A 70 -17.54 12.57 1.67
C GLY A 70 -16.03 12.32 1.87
N ALA A 71 -15.58 11.07 1.93
CA ALA A 71 -14.15 10.76 1.99
C ALA A 71 -13.47 11.03 0.65
N ASP A 72 -12.35 11.75 0.70
CA ASP A 72 -11.47 12.01 -0.45
C ASP A 72 -10.39 10.92 -0.58
N VAL A 73 -9.91 10.40 0.55
CA VAL A 73 -8.87 9.37 0.62
C VAL A 73 -9.30 8.30 1.62
N VAL A 74 -9.26 7.04 1.20
CA VAL A 74 -9.55 5.88 2.06
C VAL A 74 -8.31 5.01 2.16
N VAL A 75 -7.74 4.91 3.36
CA VAL A 75 -6.59 4.06 3.64
C VAL A 75 -7.06 2.81 4.36
N ILE A 76 -6.68 1.64 3.85
CA ILE A 76 -7.20 0.34 4.28
C ILE A 76 -6.07 -0.52 4.85
N PRO A 77 -5.68 -0.36 6.12
CA PRO A 77 -4.83 -1.31 6.84
C PRO A 77 -5.62 -2.48 7.45
N ALA A 78 -6.94 -2.53 7.26
CA ALA A 78 -7.83 -3.55 7.82
C ALA A 78 -7.39 -4.96 7.45
N GLY A 79 -7.38 -5.85 8.41
CA GLY A 79 -7.03 -7.24 8.24
C GLY A 79 -6.62 -7.86 9.56
N ILE A 80 -6.53 -9.18 9.60
CA ILE A 80 -6.02 -9.89 10.76
C ILE A 80 -4.56 -10.30 10.54
N PRO A 81 -3.72 -10.29 11.56
CA PRO A 81 -2.40 -10.91 11.49
C PRO A 81 -2.54 -12.44 11.47
N ARG A 82 -1.53 -13.12 10.90
CA ARG A 82 -1.48 -14.57 10.95
C ARG A 82 -1.42 -15.05 12.41
N LYS A 83 -2.34 -15.93 12.78
CA LYS A 83 -2.38 -16.56 14.11
C LYS A 83 -1.75 -17.96 14.05
N PRO A 84 -1.25 -18.48 15.17
CA PRO A 84 -0.78 -19.87 15.25
C PRO A 84 -1.88 -20.82 14.76
N GLY A 85 -1.49 -21.80 13.93
CA GLY A 85 -2.41 -22.78 13.35
C GLY A 85 -3.11 -22.33 12.05
N MET A 86 -3.07 -21.05 11.68
CA MET A 86 -3.64 -20.58 10.41
C MET A 86 -2.69 -20.87 9.24
N THR A 87 -3.24 -21.40 8.16
CA THR A 87 -2.55 -21.48 6.88
C THR A 87 -2.48 -20.11 6.20
N ARG A 88 -1.61 -19.96 5.19
CA ARG A 88 -1.57 -18.76 4.35
C ARG A 88 -2.89 -18.57 3.59
N ASP A 89 -3.55 -19.66 3.24
CA ASP A 89 -4.81 -19.64 2.50
C ASP A 89 -5.97 -19.17 3.37
N ASP A 90 -6.03 -19.62 4.63
CA ASP A 90 -7.03 -19.13 5.60
C ASP A 90 -6.89 -17.63 5.82
N LEU A 91 -5.66 -17.14 6.02
CA LEU A 91 -5.38 -15.72 6.17
C LEU A 91 -5.82 -14.92 4.94
N PHE A 92 -5.48 -15.43 3.75
CA PHE A 92 -5.90 -14.81 2.49
C PHE A 92 -7.43 -14.68 2.41
N LYS A 93 -8.18 -15.76 2.65
CA LYS A 93 -9.65 -15.76 2.55
C LYS A 93 -10.28 -14.73 3.48
N ILE A 94 -9.78 -14.64 4.72
CA ILE A 94 -10.30 -13.67 5.70
C ILE A 94 -10.03 -12.23 5.25
N ASN A 95 -8.78 -11.91 4.94
CA ASN A 95 -8.41 -10.55 4.55
C ASN A 95 -9.03 -10.14 3.20
N ALA A 96 -9.13 -11.06 2.26
CA ALA A 96 -9.83 -10.87 0.99
C ALA A 96 -11.31 -10.51 1.20
N GLY A 97 -12.00 -11.21 2.10
CA GLY A 97 -13.38 -10.93 2.48
C GLY A 97 -13.55 -9.55 3.12
N ILE A 98 -12.63 -9.17 4.02
CA ILE A 98 -12.64 -7.84 4.66
C ILE A 98 -12.46 -6.74 3.60
N VAL A 99 -11.44 -6.86 2.75
CA VAL A 99 -11.19 -5.87 1.69
C VAL A 99 -12.38 -5.78 0.74
N LYS A 100 -12.93 -6.92 0.28
CA LYS A 100 -14.11 -6.96 -0.59
C LYS A 100 -15.27 -6.15 0.01
N GLY A 101 -15.62 -6.40 1.27
CA GLY A 101 -16.72 -5.68 1.93
C GLY A 101 -16.49 -4.17 2.08
N LEU A 102 -15.25 -3.76 2.37
CA LEU A 102 -14.90 -2.34 2.43
C LEU A 102 -14.99 -1.68 1.05
N ILE A 103 -14.52 -2.35 0.00
CA ILE A 103 -14.57 -1.82 -1.37
C ILE A 103 -16.01 -1.75 -1.90
N GLU A 104 -16.88 -2.70 -1.54
CA GLU A 104 -18.33 -2.62 -1.84
C GLU A 104 -18.93 -1.35 -1.22
N GLY A 105 -18.61 -1.05 0.04
CA GLY A 105 -19.04 0.18 0.70
C GLY A 105 -18.49 1.45 0.03
N ILE A 106 -17.25 1.45 -0.41
CA ILE A 106 -16.62 2.57 -1.15
C ILE A 106 -17.32 2.76 -2.50
N ALA A 107 -17.56 1.69 -3.25
CA ALA A 107 -18.25 1.75 -4.55
C ALA A 107 -19.64 2.37 -4.44
N GLU A 108 -20.34 2.12 -3.32
CA GLU A 108 -21.67 2.68 -3.05
C GLU A 108 -21.63 4.13 -2.58
N THR A 109 -20.64 4.49 -1.73
CA THR A 109 -20.70 5.74 -0.94
C THR A 109 -19.75 6.83 -1.43
N CYS A 110 -18.51 6.48 -1.81
CA CYS A 110 -17.47 7.43 -2.23
C CYS A 110 -16.61 6.89 -3.38
N PRO A 111 -17.21 6.53 -4.54
CA PRO A 111 -16.50 5.88 -5.64
C PRO A 111 -15.37 6.72 -6.25
N ASP A 112 -15.37 8.03 -6.02
CA ASP A 112 -14.35 8.95 -6.53
C ASP A 112 -13.16 9.14 -5.58
N ALA A 113 -13.17 8.52 -4.41
CA ALA A 113 -12.07 8.59 -3.45
C ALA A 113 -10.80 7.90 -3.98
N TYR A 114 -9.63 8.38 -3.52
CA TYR A 114 -8.38 7.63 -3.67
C TYR A 114 -8.36 6.47 -2.68
N ILE A 115 -8.14 5.26 -3.18
CA ILE A 115 -8.18 4.02 -2.40
C ILE A 115 -6.77 3.49 -2.24
N LEU A 116 -6.26 3.43 -1.01
CA LEU A 116 -4.91 3.03 -0.66
C LEU A 116 -4.96 1.73 0.16
N ILE A 117 -4.60 0.62 -0.46
CA ILE A 117 -4.67 -0.71 0.16
C ILE A 117 -3.33 -1.06 0.80
N ILE A 118 -3.35 -1.27 2.12
CA ILE A 118 -2.24 -1.78 2.93
C ILE A 118 -2.49 -3.26 3.30
N SER A 119 -3.75 -3.69 3.30
CA SER A 119 -4.17 -5.04 3.68
C SER A 119 -3.46 -6.13 2.89
N ASN A 120 -2.77 -7.02 3.60
CA ASN A 120 -2.04 -8.13 2.98
C ASN A 120 -2.94 -9.35 2.66
N PRO A 121 -2.61 -10.07 1.59
CA PRO A 121 -1.50 -9.86 0.64
C PRO A 121 -1.84 -8.85 -0.46
N VAL A 122 -1.10 -7.73 -0.49
CA VAL A 122 -1.38 -6.59 -1.41
C VAL A 122 -1.45 -7.03 -2.87
N ASN A 123 -0.57 -7.93 -3.31
CA ASN A 123 -0.57 -8.45 -4.68
C ASN A 123 -1.88 -9.11 -5.10
N SER A 124 -2.74 -9.49 -4.15
CA SER A 124 -4.05 -10.10 -4.42
C SER A 124 -5.20 -9.19 -4.02
N THR A 125 -5.07 -8.41 -2.93
CA THR A 125 -6.15 -7.56 -2.43
C THR A 125 -6.42 -6.37 -3.34
N VAL A 126 -5.41 -5.84 -4.02
CA VAL A 126 -5.61 -4.79 -5.05
C VAL A 126 -6.36 -5.31 -6.27
N PRO A 127 -6.02 -6.46 -6.87
CA PRO A 127 -6.85 -7.10 -7.89
C PRO A 127 -8.29 -7.38 -7.43
N ILE A 128 -8.51 -7.83 -6.18
CA ILE A 128 -9.86 -8.01 -5.61
C ILE A 128 -10.62 -6.68 -5.66
N ALA A 129 -10.00 -5.60 -5.17
CA ALA A 129 -10.61 -4.28 -5.16
C ALA A 129 -10.97 -3.81 -6.57
N ALA A 130 -10.09 -4.01 -7.54
CA ALA A 130 -10.34 -3.66 -8.93
C ALA A 130 -11.54 -4.41 -9.50
N GLU A 131 -11.63 -5.73 -9.29
CA GLU A 131 -12.75 -6.54 -9.78
C GLU A 131 -14.08 -6.17 -9.13
N VAL A 132 -14.09 -5.89 -7.82
CA VAL A 132 -15.30 -5.42 -7.11
C VAL A 132 -15.75 -4.08 -7.67
N LEU A 133 -14.84 -3.13 -7.89
CA LEU A 133 -15.15 -1.83 -8.46
C LEU A 133 -15.61 -1.93 -9.92
N LYS A 134 -15.02 -2.83 -10.73
CA LYS A 134 -15.45 -3.12 -12.10
C LYS A 134 -16.88 -3.66 -12.12
N ALA A 135 -17.19 -4.64 -11.26
CA ALA A 135 -18.52 -5.21 -11.15
C ALA A 135 -19.59 -4.17 -10.75
N ALA A 136 -19.21 -3.18 -9.94
CA ALA A 136 -20.05 -2.05 -9.57
C ALA A 136 -20.12 -0.92 -10.63
N GLY A 137 -19.34 -1.01 -11.71
CA GLY A 137 -19.22 0.07 -12.71
C GLY A 137 -18.55 1.35 -12.18
N LYS A 138 -17.70 1.22 -11.16
CA LYS A 138 -17.04 2.34 -10.45
C LYS A 138 -15.52 2.29 -10.50
N PHE A 139 -14.94 1.39 -11.29
CA PHE A 139 -13.48 1.26 -11.34
C PHE A 139 -12.82 2.44 -12.05
N ASN A 140 -11.98 3.14 -11.30
CA ASN A 140 -11.04 4.13 -11.85
C ASN A 140 -9.61 3.65 -11.56
N PRO A 141 -8.85 3.17 -12.57
CA PRO A 141 -7.50 2.64 -12.39
C PRO A 141 -6.51 3.67 -11.84
N LYS A 142 -6.78 4.96 -12.03
CA LYS A 142 -5.92 6.04 -11.53
C LYS A 142 -6.08 6.30 -10.03
N LYS A 143 -7.14 5.78 -9.41
CA LYS A 143 -7.47 6.04 -7.99
C LYS A 143 -7.35 4.84 -7.07
N LEU A 144 -6.90 3.69 -7.58
CA LEU A 144 -6.65 2.48 -6.80
C LEU A 144 -5.16 2.18 -6.70
N PHE A 145 -4.66 2.10 -5.47
CA PHE A 145 -3.25 1.92 -5.17
C PHE A 145 -3.02 0.81 -4.15
N GLY A 146 -2.02 -0.03 -4.40
CA GLY A 146 -1.41 -0.88 -3.38
C GLY A 146 -0.20 -0.18 -2.78
N VAL A 147 -0.17 -0.04 -1.47
CA VAL A 147 0.90 0.68 -0.78
C VAL A 147 2.13 -0.22 -0.64
N THR A 148 3.16 0.05 -1.44
CA THR A 148 4.47 -0.65 -1.42
C THR A 148 5.59 0.23 -0.84
N THR A 149 5.24 1.38 -0.31
CA THR A 149 6.17 2.40 0.19
C THR A 149 7.09 1.87 1.30
N LEU A 150 6.66 0.87 2.09
CA LEU A 150 7.52 0.28 3.12
C LEU A 150 8.76 -0.40 2.51
N ASP A 151 8.64 -0.99 1.33
CA ASP A 151 9.76 -1.63 0.65
C ASP A 151 10.80 -0.58 0.22
N VAL A 152 10.32 0.59 -0.24
CA VAL A 152 11.16 1.76 -0.56
C VAL A 152 11.85 2.28 0.69
N VAL A 153 11.11 2.48 1.78
CA VAL A 153 11.65 2.95 3.09
C VAL A 153 12.71 1.99 3.62
N ARG A 154 12.50 0.69 3.49
CA ARG A 154 13.50 -0.33 3.86
C ARG A 154 14.74 -0.25 2.99
N ALA A 155 14.59 -0.14 1.66
CA ALA A 155 15.71 -0.02 0.73
C ALA A 155 16.55 1.23 1.06
N GLU A 156 15.93 2.38 1.23
CA GLU A 156 16.58 3.64 1.60
C GLU A 156 17.34 3.50 2.93
N THR A 157 16.69 2.95 3.97
CA THR A 157 17.26 2.80 5.31
C THR A 157 18.40 1.77 5.36
N PHE A 158 18.23 0.61 4.71
CA PHE A 158 19.24 -0.46 4.78
C PHE A 158 20.48 -0.13 3.94
N VAL A 159 20.32 0.59 2.82
CA VAL A 159 21.45 1.11 2.04
C VAL A 159 22.24 2.14 2.83
N GLN A 160 21.59 2.99 3.63
CA GLN A 160 22.27 3.91 4.52
C GLN A 160 23.29 3.22 5.44
N GLY A 161 22.94 2.06 6.00
CA GLY A 161 23.84 1.26 6.84
C GLY A 161 25.09 0.77 6.13
N ILE A 162 25.10 0.78 4.77
CA ILE A 162 26.24 0.38 3.93
C ILE A 162 27.03 1.61 3.45
N THR A 163 26.31 2.65 3.02
CA THR A 163 26.92 3.85 2.40
C THR A 163 27.38 4.88 3.41
N GLY A 164 26.81 4.85 4.65
CA GLY A 164 27.08 5.85 5.67
C GLY A 164 26.37 7.20 5.43
N GLU A 165 25.43 7.29 4.47
CA GLU A 165 24.63 8.50 4.29
C GLU A 165 23.85 8.83 5.56
N ARG A 166 23.93 10.07 6.01
CA ARG A 166 23.32 10.48 7.28
C ARG A 166 21.79 10.47 7.23
N ASP A 167 21.24 10.85 6.09
CA ASP A 167 19.79 11.00 5.89
C ASP A 167 19.33 10.06 4.78
N PRO A 168 18.73 8.89 5.12
CA PRO A 168 18.31 7.91 4.11
C PRO A 168 17.28 8.47 3.12
N SER A 169 16.49 9.47 3.50
CA SER A 169 15.47 10.07 2.63
C SER A 169 16.07 10.83 1.44
N LYS A 170 17.36 11.12 1.45
CA LYS A 170 18.08 11.75 0.33
C LYS A 170 18.49 10.77 -0.75
N THR A 171 18.35 9.47 -0.51
CA THR A 171 18.69 8.43 -1.49
C THR A 171 17.41 7.79 -1.97
N VAL A 172 16.96 8.14 -3.14
CA VAL A 172 15.77 7.55 -3.76
C VAL A 172 16.15 6.22 -4.41
N ILE A 173 15.59 5.14 -3.93
CA ILE A 173 15.78 3.78 -4.48
C ILE A 173 14.42 3.26 -4.92
N PRO A 174 14.15 3.19 -6.23
CA PRO A 174 12.89 2.61 -6.69
C PRO A 174 12.83 1.13 -6.33
N VAL A 175 11.71 0.70 -5.76
CA VAL A 175 11.40 -0.72 -5.54
C VAL A 175 10.18 -1.05 -6.37
N ILE A 176 10.29 -2.04 -7.26
CA ILE A 176 9.27 -2.39 -8.23
C ILE A 176 8.81 -3.84 -8.08
N GLY A 177 7.81 -4.23 -8.85
CA GLY A 177 7.26 -5.59 -8.84
C GLY A 177 5.98 -5.70 -8.02
N GLY A 178 6.04 -6.45 -6.93
CA GLY A 178 4.94 -6.65 -5.98
C GLY A 178 5.34 -6.28 -4.55
N HIS A 179 4.62 -6.85 -3.57
CA HIS A 179 4.81 -6.59 -2.14
C HIS A 179 4.86 -7.89 -1.31
N SER A 180 5.54 -8.90 -1.81
CA SER A 180 5.73 -10.15 -1.05
C SER A 180 6.99 -10.91 -1.49
N GLY A 181 7.93 -11.14 -0.58
CA GLY A 181 9.12 -11.95 -0.82
C GLY A 181 9.83 -11.60 -2.12
N GLU A 182 10.08 -12.59 -2.97
CA GLU A 182 10.82 -12.44 -4.24
C GLU A 182 10.11 -11.56 -5.28
N THR A 183 8.85 -11.15 -5.05
CA THR A 183 8.19 -10.17 -5.93
C THR A 183 8.66 -8.72 -5.68
N ILE A 184 9.40 -8.47 -4.61
CA ILE A 184 9.96 -7.16 -4.26
C ILE A 184 11.32 -7.02 -4.94
N VAL A 185 11.45 -6.07 -5.87
CA VAL A 185 12.68 -5.89 -6.66
C VAL A 185 13.25 -4.48 -6.47
N PRO A 186 14.27 -4.31 -5.61
CA PRO A 186 14.98 -3.03 -5.48
C PRO A 186 15.83 -2.77 -6.72
N MET A 187 15.68 -1.58 -7.32
CA MET A 187 16.40 -1.16 -8.52
C MET A 187 17.60 -0.27 -8.15
N PHE A 188 18.63 -0.86 -7.59
CA PHE A 188 19.83 -0.10 -7.17
C PHE A 188 20.54 0.58 -8.32
N SER A 189 20.47 0.02 -9.55
CA SER A 189 21.02 0.66 -10.76
C SER A 189 20.32 1.99 -11.10
N GLN A 190 19.13 2.21 -10.57
CA GLN A 190 18.32 3.41 -10.78
C GLN A 190 18.29 4.34 -9.55
N ALA A 191 19.12 4.08 -8.53
CA ALA A 191 19.20 4.89 -7.33
C ALA A 191 19.68 6.32 -7.63
N LYS A 192 19.12 7.30 -6.93
CA LYS A 192 19.47 8.73 -7.05
C LYS A 192 19.72 9.33 -5.66
N PRO A 193 20.94 9.78 -5.35
CA PRO A 193 22.17 9.62 -6.14
C PRO A 193 22.56 8.15 -6.31
N ALA A 194 23.44 7.86 -7.28
CA ALA A 194 23.92 6.50 -7.52
C ALA A 194 24.60 5.94 -6.27
N VAL A 195 24.27 4.71 -5.90
CA VAL A 195 24.84 4.03 -4.75
C VAL A 195 25.84 2.94 -5.19
N LYS A 196 26.89 2.76 -4.41
CA LYS A 196 27.84 1.66 -4.59
C LYS A 196 27.64 0.65 -3.47
N ILE A 197 27.09 -0.50 -3.83
CA ILE A 197 26.89 -1.61 -2.91
C ILE A 197 28.00 -2.63 -3.19
N PRO A 198 28.82 -3.02 -2.18
CA PRO A 198 29.81 -4.09 -2.35
C PRO A 198 29.13 -5.41 -2.79
N GLU A 199 29.75 -6.11 -3.70
CA GLU A 199 29.21 -7.35 -4.27
C GLU A 199 28.90 -8.41 -3.20
N ASP A 200 29.78 -8.53 -2.22
CA ASP A 200 29.63 -9.43 -1.08
C ASP A 200 28.45 -9.08 -0.14
N LYS A 201 27.87 -7.90 -0.25
CA LYS A 201 26.73 -7.44 0.55
C LYS A 201 25.41 -7.40 -0.22
N LEU A 202 25.46 -7.48 -1.55
CA LEU A 202 24.29 -7.24 -2.39
C LEU A 202 23.18 -8.26 -2.14
N ASP A 203 23.49 -9.55 -2.14
CA ASP A 203 22.50 -10.61 -1.93
C ASP A 203 21.84 -10.53 -0.55
N ALA A 204 22.64 -10.28 0.49
CA ALA A 204 22.13 -10.14 1.86
C ALA A 204 21.23 -8.90 2.00
N LEU A 205 21.58 -7.79 1.36
CA LEU A 205 20.79 -6.58 1.35
C LEU A 205 19.44 -6.80 0.66
N ILE A 206 19.44 -7.39 -0.53
CA ILE A 206 18.21 -7.69 -1.28
C ILE A 206 17.32 -8.61 -0.47
N HIS A 207 17.88 -9.71 0.06
CA HIS A 207 17.13 -10.62 0.91
C HIS A 207 16.50 -9.90 2.12
N ARG A 208 17.24 -9.01 2.78
CA ARG A 208 16.72 -8.24 3.91
C ARG A 208 15.59 -7.30 3.51
N ILE A 209 15.63 -6.69 2.33
CA ILE A 209 14.54 -5.85 1.82
C ILE A 209 13.31 -6.71 1.51
N GLN A 210 13.49 -7.84 0.84
CA GLN A 210 12.43 -8.77 0.46
C GLN A 210 11.73 -9.40 1.66
N PHE A 211 12.48 -9.74 2.69
CA PHE A 211 12.01 -10.48 3.88
C PHE A 211 12.09 -9.66 5.18
N GLY A 212 12.20 -8.34 5.08
CA GLY A 212 12.24 -7.45 6.25
C GLY A 212 10.98 -7.52 7.14
N GLY A 213 9.87 -8.03 6.62
CA GLY A 213 8.69 -8.38 7.41
C GLY A 213 8.96 -9.52 8.39
N ASP A 214 9.67 -10.55 7.96
CA ASP A 214 9.99 -11.73 8.76
C ASP A 214 10.98 -11.38 9.90
N GLU A 215 11.95 -10.49 9.64
CA GLU A 215 12.84 -9.92 10.66
C GLU A 215 12.04 -9.31 11.84
N VAL A 216 10.98 -8.57 11.51
CA VAL A 216 10.13 -7.95 12.54
C VAL A 216 9.26 -8.98 13.27
N VAL A 217 8.72 -9.97 12.54
CA VAL A 217 7.94 -11.07 13.15
C VAL A 217 8.79 -11.85 14.14
N GLU A 218 10.03 -12.19 13.78
CA GLU A 218 10.98 -12.89 14.64
C GLU A 218 11.31 -12.05 15.88
N ALA A 219 11.67 -10.78 15.71
CA ALA A 219 11.99 -9.87 16.81
C ALA A 219 10.81 -9.65 17.76
N LYS A 220 9.57 -9.81 17.30
CA LYS A 220 8.34 -9.74 18.12
C LYS A 220 7.93 -11.11 18.70
N GLY A 221 8.74 -12.14 18.55
CA GLY A 221 8.40 -13.49 19.03
C GLY A 221 7.12 -14.05 18.38
N GLY A 222 6.82 -13.69 17.14
CA GLY A 222 5.62 -14.12 16.42
C GLY A 222 4.35 -13.31 16.75
N ALA A 223 4.42 -12.29 17.59
CA ALA A 223 3.27 -11.47 18.02
C ALA A 223 2.92 -10.36 17.00
N GLY A 224 2.91 -10.65 15.72
CA GLY A 224 2.55 -9.73 14.64
C GLY A 224 3.74 -9.32 13.77
N SER A 225 3.46 -8.51 12.75
CA SER A 225 4.42 -8.05 11.75
C SER A 225 4.79 -6.57 11.95
N ALA A 226 5.35 -5.94 10.91
CA ALA A 226 5.62 -4.51 10.91
C ALA A 226 4.32 -3.71 11.13
N THR A 227 4.34 -2.81 12.09
CA THR A 227 3.21 -1.93 12.43
C THR A 227 3.59 -0.46 12.33
N LEU A 228 4.58 -0.01 13.11
CA LEU A 228 4.99 1.40 13.15
C LEU A 228 5.62 1.85 11.84
N SER A 229 6.54 1.07 11.28
CA SER A 229 7.15 1.37 9.98
C SER A 229 6.16 1.30 8.83
N MET A 230 5.17 0.40 8.89
CA MET A 230 4.09 0.35 7.89
C MET A 230 3.18 1.56 8.02
N ALA A 231 2.85 1.99 9.23
CA ALA A 231 2.07 3.20 9.46
C ALA A 231 2.79 4.45 8.92
N TYR A 232 4.10 4.54 9.12
CA TYR A 232 4.92 5.61 8.55
C TYR A 232 4.89 5.59 7.02
N ALA A 233 5.08 4.43 6.41
CA ALA A 233 5.05 4.29 4.95
C ALA A 233 3.67 4.61 4.36
N GLY A 234 2.60 4.14 4.98
CA GLY A 234 1.22 4.45 4.60
C GLY A 234 0.92 5.94 4.73
N PHE A 235 1.39 6.58 5.80
CA PHE A 235 1.27 8.02 6.01
C PHE A 235 2.02 8.80 4.91
N ARG A 236 3.30 8.48 4.64
CA ARG A 236 4.09 9.11 3.57
C ARG A 236 3.35 9.05 2.24
N PHE A 237 2.85 7.87 1.86
CA PHE A 237 2.12 7.71 0.60
C PHE A 237 0.79 8.48 0.60
N THR A 238 0.05 8.48 1.71
CA THR A 238 -1.20 9.24 1.85
C THR A 238 -0.96 10.74 1.68
N GLU A 239 0.09 11.29 2.28
CA GLU A 239 0.45 12.70 2.09
C GLU A 239 0.83 13.01 0.64
N SER A 240 1.57 12.11 -0.03
CA SER A 240 1.92 12.25 -1.45
C SER A 240 0.66 12.31 -2.33
N ILE A 241 -0.34 11.47 -2.08
CA ILE A 241 -1.64 11.52 -2.76
C ILE A 241 -2.36 12.83 -2.49
N ILE A 242 -2.45 13.28 -1.24
CA ILE A 242 -3.15 14.52 -0.88
C ILE A 242 -2.48 15.75 -1.51
N LYS A 243 -1.14 15.82 -1.47
CA LYS A 243 -0.36 16.89 -2.12
C LYS A 243 -0.60 16.95 -3.62
N ALA A 244 -0.52 15.79 -4.30
CA ALA A 244 -0.80 15.69 -5.72
C ALA A 244 -2.25 16.10 -6.06
N ALA A 245 -3.23 15.64 -5.29
CA ALA A 245 -4.64 16.02 -5.44
C ALA A 245 -4.87 17.54 -5.26
N LYS A 246 -4.09 18.18 -4.40
CA LYS A 246 -4.09 19.65 -4.23
C LYS A 246 -3.34 20.39 -5.34
N GLY A 247 -2.71 19.69 -6.27
CA GLY A 247 -2.03 20.26 -7.45
C GLY A 247 -0.53 20.47 -7.28
N GLU A 248 0.10 19.91 -6.25
CA GLU A 248 1.55 19.89 -6.15
C GLU A 248 2.10 18.98 -7.25
N SER A 249 3.08 19.46 -8.01
CA SER A 249 3.68 18.76 -9.15
C SER A 249 4.99 18.06 -8.76
N GLY A 250 5.40 17.09 -9.58
CA GLY A 250 6.68 16.41 -9.43
C GLY A 250 6.70 15.32 -8.36
N ILE A 251 5.54 14.92 -7.85
CA ILE A 251 5.43 13.83 -6.89
C ILE A 251 5.48 12.50 -7.63
N VAL A 252 6.49 11.68 -7.30
CA VAL A 252 6.69 10.35 -7.89
C VAL A 252 6.90 9.35 -6.76
N GLU A 253 6.04 8.35 -6.68
CA GLU A 253 6.15 7.30 -5.68
C GLU A 253 6.00 5.91 -6.34
N PRO A 254 6.86 4.94 -6.02
CA PRO A 254 6.60 3.55 -6.37
C PRO A 254 5.34 3.05 -5.67
N THR A 255 4.42 2.50 -6.45
CA THR A 255 3.15 1.97 -5.92
C THR A 255 2.56 0.94 -6.88
N PHE A 256 1.80 -0.01 -6.33
CA PHE A 256 1.17 -1.10 -7.08
C PHE A 256 -0.12 -0.61 -7.72
N VAL A 257 -0.16 -0.58 -9.05
CA VAL A 257 -1.28 -0.03 -9.84
C VAL A 257 -1.72 -0.99 -10.94
N TYR A 258 -2.93 -0.78 -11.45
CA TYR A 258 -3.44 -1.43 -12.67
C TYR A 258 -2.83 -0.75 -13.89
N LEU A 259 -1.91 -1.43 -14.54
CA LEU A 259 -1.10 -0.87 -15.63
C LEU A 259 -1.89 -0.40 -16.84
N PRO A 260 -2.87 -1.17 -17.40
CA PRO A 260 -3.57 -0.76 -18.62
C PRO A 260 -4.35 0.55 -18.52
N GLY A 261 -4.61 1.02 -17.29
CA GLY A 261 -5.38 2.25 -17.06
C GLY A 261 -4.54 3.50 -16.83
N VAL A 262 -3.20 3.38 -16.88
CA VAL A 262 -2.27 4.49 -16.59
C VAL A 262 -1.33 4.72 -17.77
N GLN A 263 -1.06 5.98 -18.12
CA GLN A 263 -0.19 6.31 -19.23
C GLN A 263 1.19 5.65 -19.10
N GLY A 264 1.63 4.93 -20.12
CA GLY A 264 2.89 4.17 -20.15
C GLY A 264 2.79 2.75 -19.54
N GLY A 265 1.66 2.40 -18.93
CA GLY A 265 1.49 1.10 -18.27
C GLY A 265 1.39 -0.08 -19.24
N GLU A 266 0.81 0.12 -20.43
CA GLU A 266 0.68 -0.97 -21.42
C GLU A 266 2.02 -1.52 -21.90
N GLU A 267 3.07 -0.69 -21.95
CA GLU A 267 4.42 -1.14 -22.30
C GLU A 267 4.96 -2.09 -21.24
N ILE A 268 4.81 -1.71 -19.94
CA ILE A 268 5.24 -2.53 -18.81
C ILE A 268 4.42 -3.81 -18.75
N GLN A 269 3.10 -3.73 -18.97
CA GLN A 269 2.23 -4.92 -19.04
C GLN A 269 2.70 -5.92 -20.10
N LYS A 270 3.05 -5.45 -21.29
CA LYS A 270 3.57 -6.32 -22.37
C LYS A 270 4.91 -6.96 -22.00
N GLU A 271 5.78 -6.21 -21.35
CA GLU A 271 7.12 -6.68 -20.95
C GLU A 271 7.04 -7.70 -19.80
N THR A 272 6.20 -7.46 -18.79
CA THR A 272 6.09 -8.28 -17.58
C THR A 272 5.05 -9.40 -17.68
N GLY A 273 4.04 -9.20 -18.54
CA GLY A 273 2.85 -10.05 -18.61
C GLY A 273 1.95 -9.96 -17.38
N CYS A 274 2.03 -8.84 -16.63
CA CYS A 274 1.24 -8.59 -15.41
C CYS A 274 0.35 -7.37 -15.61
N ASP A 275 -0.93 -7.49 -15.25
CA ASP A 275 -1.89 -6.37 -15.30
C ASP A 275 -1.67 -5.38 -14.15
N PHE A 276 -1.12 -5.85 -13.04
CA PHE A 276 -0.78 -5.04 -11.87
C PHE A 276 0.71 -5.14 -11.58
N PHE A 277 1.31 -4.01 -11.27
CA PHE A 277 2.73 -3.94 -10.99
C PHE A 277 3.08 -2.68 -10.18
N SER A 278 4.04 -2.78 -9.27
CA SER A 278 4.60 -1.61 -8.60
C SER A 278 5.70 -1.00 -9.46
N VAL A 279 5.56 0.27 -9.77
CA VAL A 279 6.54 1.08 -10.52
C VAL A 279 6.50 2.51 -10.00
N PRO A 280 7.51 3.35 -10.30
CA PRO A 280 7.40 4.78 -10.06
C PRO A 280 6.22 5.37 -10.83
N VAL A 281 5.30 5.99 -10.10
CA VAL A 281 4.07 6.61 -10.60
C VAL A 281 4.13 8.10 -10.37
N HIS A 282 3.95 8.88 -11.43
CA HIS A 282 3.70 10.31 -11.33
C HIS A 282 2.27 10.51 -10.83
N LEU A 283 2.17 11.11 -9.67
CA LEU A 283 0.90 11.42 -9.03
C LEU A 283 0.47 12.83 -9.38
N GLY A 284 -0.82 13.00 -9.65
CA GLY A 284 -1.42 14.29 -9.93
C GLY A 284 -2.86 14.37 -9.44
N LYS A 285 -3.62 15.35 -9.92
CA LYS A 285 -5.02 15.57 -9.50
C LYS A 285 -5.94 14.40 -9.82
N GLU A 286 -5.65 13.66 -10.87
CA GLU A 286 -6.42 12.46 -11.25
C GLU A 286 -5.96 11.19 -10.53
N GLY A 287 -4.88 11.25 -9.75
CA GLY A 287 -4.23 10.12 -9.11
C GLY A 287 -3.01 9.63 -9.88
N ALA A 288 -2.97 8.38 -10.31
CA ALA A 288 -1.90 7.82 -11.14
C ALA A 288 -2.00 8.36 -12.58
N GLU A 289 -1.21 9.37 -12.91
CA GLU A 289 -1.26 10.00 -14.25
C GLU A 289 -0.38 9.26 -15.25
N LYS A 290 0.85 8.91 -14.84
CA LYS A 290 1.85 8.28 -15.71
C LYS A 290 2.76 7.36 -14.89
N VAL A 291 3.20 6.27 -15.50
CA VAL A 291 4.24 5.39 -14.92
C VAL A 291 5.57 5.58 -15.64
N GLU A 292 6.67 5.35 -14.90
CA GLU A 292 8.00 5.28 -15.49
C GLU A 292 8.38 3.84 -15.76
N ASN A 293 8.62 3.49 -17.03
CA ASN A 293 9.16 2.18 -17.36
C ASN A 293 10.66 2.13 -17.03
N ILE A 294 10.99 1.67 -15.83
CA ILE A 294 12.36 1.37 -15.40
C ILE A 294 12.69 -0.12 -15.48
N VAL A 295 11.74 -0.98 -15.83
CA VAL A 295 11.95 -2.41 -16.05
C VAL A 295 12.97 -2.63 -17.16
N SER A 296 12.81 -1.94 -18.28
CA SER A 296 13.73 -2.00 -19.42
C SER A 296 15.14 -1.49 -19.12
N LYS A 297 15.33 -0.79 -17.98
CA LYS A 297 16.64 -0.25 -17.54
C LYS A 297 17.35 -1.17 -16.54
N ALA A 298 16.76 -2.32 -16.21
CA ALA A 298 17.34 -3.27 -15.28
C ALA A 298 18.70 -3.79 -15.77
N ASN A 299 19.68 -3.86 -14.86
CA ASN A 299 20.92 -4.56 -15.14
C ASN A 299 20.71 -6.08 -15.12
N ASP A 300 21.74 -6.86 -15.46
CA ASP A 300 21.59 -8.32 -15.62
C ASP A 300 21.27 -9.03 -14.29
N TYR A 301 21.67 -8.48 -13.15
CA TYR A 301 21.29 -8.99 -11.84
C TYR A 301 19.82 -8.71 -11.54
N GLU A 302 19.37 -7.48 -11.75
CA GLU A 302 17.99 -7.06 -11.54
C GLU A 302 17.00 -7.77 -12.47
N LYS A 303 17.40 -8.07 -13.71
CA LYS A 303 16.61 -8.91 -14.64
C LYS A 303 16.30 -10.29 -14.08
N LYS A 304 17.29 -10.95 -13.45
CA LYS A 304 17.06 -12.25 -12.80
C LYS A 304 16.07 -12.18 -11.65
N LEU A 305 16.09 -11.08 -10.88
CA LEU A 305 15.09 -10.84 -9.83
C LEU A 305 13.69 -10.60 -10.44
N LEU A 306 13.62 -9.86 -11.53
CA LEU A 306 12.36 -9.57 -12.23
C LEU A 306 11.73 -10.83 -12.82
N GLU A 307 12.50 -11.76 -13.38
CA GLU A 307 11.99 -13.04 -13.87
C GLU A 307 11.26 -13.83 -12.77
N LYS A 308 11.85 -13.94 -11.57
CA LYS A 308 11.21 -14.57 -10.42
C LYS A 308 9.98 -13.79 -9.93
N CYS A 309 10.08 -12.45 -9.97
CA CYS A 309 8.97 -11.57 -9.61
C CYS A 309 7.75 -11.83 -10.49
N TYR A 310 7.92 -11.92 -11.80
CA TYR A 310 6.80 -12.12 -12.75
C TYR A 310 6.05 -13.42 -12.51
N GLU A 311 6.77 -14.52 -12.24
CA GLU A 311 6.14 -15.82 -11.95
C GLU A 311 5.27 -15.77 -10.69
N GLY A 312 5.83 -15.26 -9.60
CA GLY A 312 5.12 -15.15 -8.33
C GLY A 312 3.93 -14.20 -8.40
N LEU A 313 4.12 -13.07 -9.09
CA LEU A 313 3.12 -12.01 -9.15
C LEU A 313 1.88 -12.42 -9.96
N LYS A 314 2.07 -13.10 -11.10
CA LYS A 314 0.96 -13.63 -11.91
C LYS A 314 0.04 -14.53 -11.09
N GLY A 315 0.62 -15.44 -10.30
CA GLY A 315 -0.16 -16.31 -9.42
C GLY A 315 -0.92 -15.55 -8.34
N ASN A 316 -0.30 -14.52 -7.76
CA ASN A 316 -0.95 -13.69 -6.72
C ASN A 316 -2.12 -12.86 -7.31
N ILE A 317 -1.95 -12.30 -8.50
CA ILE A 317 -2.99 -11.53 -9.21
C ILE A 317 -4.17 -12.44 -9.54
N SER A 318 -3.91 -13.59 -10.19
CA SER A 318 -4.96 -14.57 -10.55
C SER A 318 -5.77 -14.99 -9.34
N LYS A 319 -5.10 -15.30 -8.23
CA LYS A 319 -5.78 -15.67 -6.97
C LYS A 319 -6.73 -14.58 -6.47
N GLY A 320 -6.33 -13.31 -6.60
CA GLY A 320 -7.18 -12.19 -6.23
C GLY A 320 -8.40 -12.04 -7.14
N VAL A 321 -8.18 -12.11 -8.45
CA VAL A 321 -9.26 -12.03 -9.46
C VAL A 321 -10.27 -13.17 -9.28
N GLU A 322 -9.78 -14.41 -9.15
CA GLU A 322 -10.63 -15.60 -8.94
C GLU A 322 -11.48 -15.48 -7.68
N PHE A 323 -10.91 -14.98 -6.57
CA PHE A 323 -11.65 -14.76 -5.33
C PHE A 323 -12.77 -13.73 -5.51
N ALA A 324 -12.52 -12.64 -6.24
CA ALA A 324 -13.53 -11.61 -6.45
C ALA A 324 -14.68 -12.10 -7.34
N GLN A 325 -14.37 -12.91 -8.36
CA GLN A 325 -15.35 -13.44 -9.31
C GLN A 325 -16.14 -14.62 -8.73
N ASN A 326 -15.52 -15.43 -7.86
CA ASN A 326 -16.12 -16.62 -7.23
C ASN A 326 -15.95 -16.56 -5.70
N PRO A 327 -16.57 -15.60 -5.01
CA PRO A 327 -16.41 -15.51 -3.57
C PRO A 327 -16.97 -16.77 -2.90
N PRO A 328 -16.31 -17.25 -1.82
CA PRO A 328 -16.86 -18.38 -1.06
C PRO A 328 -18.28 -18.05 -0.57
N ALA A 329 -19.14 -19.05 -0.55
CA ALA A 329 -20.49 -18.90 -0.03
C ALA A 329 -20.44 -18.35 1.41
N LYS A 330 -21.35 -17.41 1.70
CA LYS A 330 -21.46 -16.78 3.03
C LYS A 330 -21.87 -17.78 4.09
#